data_d9dba7d92169d51e5422d26428c5e3b4
#
_entry.id   d9dba7d92169d51e5422d26428c5e3b4
#
_cell.length_a   1.000
_cell.length_b   1.000
_cell.length_c   1.000
_cell.angle_alpha   90.00
_cell.angle_beta   90.00
_cell.angle_gamma   90.00
#
_symmetry.space_group_name_H-M   'P 1'
#
loop_
_entity.id
_entity.type
_entity.pdbx_description
1 polymer ?
#
loop_
_entity_poly.entity_id
_entity_poly.type
_entity_poly.pdbx_seq_one_letter_code
_entity_poly.pdbx_strand_id
1 'polypeptide(L)'
;MSTHRLLHHSPLPAGTAIVEVDHGRPGGVTADSPATDVMTDLRRTPAFTVEPDTPATQALQKMMHAGVRLLLVTDAAGKVIGLITARDLMGEKPVRAAADSHVHRDAVTVAQCMVPQQHIEVLDYGEVLRSTVAEVVLTLRHSGRQHALVLESDGHPRVRGIFSVVRIGRHLGIELPSSGAAQSFAEIERLIAPN
;
A
#
# COMPACT_ATOMS: atom_id res chain seq x y z
N MET A 1 -40.24 13.63 10.23
CA MET A 1 -40.04 12.93 8.93
C MET A 1 -39.12 13.77 8.06
N SER A 2 -37.91 13.29 7.80
CA SER A 2 -36.98 14.01 6.96
C SER A 2 -37.36 13.84 5.50
N THR A 3 -37.79 14.91 4.84
CA THR A 3 -38.16 14.89 3.42
C THR A 3 -36.87 15.03 2.61
N HIS A 4 -36.38 13.92 2.04
CA HIS A 4 -35.27 13.95 1.11
C HIS A 4 -35.74 14.53 -0.23
N ARG A 5 -34.99 15.56 -0.75
CA ARG A 5 -35.24 16.19 -2.06
C ARG A 5 -34.50 15.44 -3.14
N LEU A 6 -35.14 15.16 -4.26
CA LEU A 6 -34.45 14.68 -5.46
C LEU A 6 -33.52 15.79 -6.01
N LEU A 7 -32.30 15.42 -6.41
CA LEU A 7 -31.39 16.31 -7.08
C LEU A 7 -31.77 16.43 -8.56
N HIS A 8 -31.60 17.64 -9.09
CA HIS A 8 -31.75 17.87 -10.53
C HIS A 8 -30.55 17.29 -11.28
N HIS A 9 -30.78 16.65 -12.41
CA HIS A 9 -29.73 16.14 -13.30
C HIS A 9 -29.95 16.68 -14.71
N SER A 10 -28.83 16.99 -15.39
CA SER A 10 -28.81 17.52 -16.74
C SER A 10 -27.84 16.73 -17.61
N PRO A 11 -27.98 16.78 -18.94
CA PRO A 11 -27.01 16.20 -19.85
C PRO A 11 -25.61 16.78 -19.64
N LEU A 12 -24.57 15.95 -19.82
CA LEU A 12 -23.19 16.41 -19.78
C LEU A 12 -22.90 17.32 -21.00
N PRO A 13 -22.46 18.58 -20.80
CA PRO A 13 -22.12 19.46 -21.92
C PRO A 13 -20.93 18.91 -22.73
N ALA A 14 -20.95 19.17 -24.04
CA ALA A 14 -19.81 18.84 -24.90
C ALA A 14 -18.56 19.64 -24.48
N GLY A 15 -17.39 19.01 -24.50
CA GLY A 15 -16.14 19.64 -24.09
C GLY A 15 -15.89 19.68 -22.58
N THR A 16 -16.72 19.00 -21.76
CA THR A 16 -16.48 18.89 -20.32
C THR A 16 -15.15 18.18 -20.03
N ALA A 17 -14.23 18.87 -19.34
CA ALA A 17 -12.97 18.30 -18.88
C ALA A 17 -13.15 17.60 -17.50
N ILE A 18 -12.22 16.73 -17.18
CA ILE A 18 -12.11 16.15 -15.84
C ILE A 18 -11.34 17.15 -14.97
N VAL A 19 -11.80 17.36 -13.75
CA VAL A 19 -11.07 18.16 -12.75
C VAL A 19 -9.75 17.48 -12.44
N GLU A 20 -8.65 18.21 -12.55
CA GLU A 20 -7.35 17.72 -12.10
C GLU A 20 -7.33 17.58 -10.58
N VAL A 21 -6.60 16.56 -10.10
CA VAL A 21 -6.47 16.31 -8.65
C VAL A 21 -5.69 17.47 -8.03
N ASP A 22 -6.37 18.29 -7.25
CA ASP A 22 -5.71 19.25 -6.36
C ASP A 22 -5.21 18.51 -5.12
N HIS A 23 -3.91 18.31 -5.01
CA HIS A 23 -3.27 17.73 -3.83
C HIS A 23 -3.20 18.72 -2.65
N GLY A 24 -3.94 19.81 -2.70
CA GLY A 24 -4.08 20.80 -1.61
C GLY A 24 -2.85 21.69 -1.41
N ARG A 25 -1.89 21.66 -2.34
CA ARG A 25 -0.70 22.54 -2.33
C ARG A 25 -0.44 23.07 -3.73
N PRO A 26 -0.18 24.39 -3.89
CA PRO A 26 0.38 24.93 -5.11
C PRO A 26 1.72 24.24 -5.41
N GLY A 27 1.82 23.49 -6.50
CA GLY A 27 3.04 22.78 -6.88
C GLY A 27 3.05 21.26 -6.61
N GLY A 28 1.99 20.67 -6.03
CA GLY A 28 1.91 19.23 -5.78
C GLY A 28 2.78 18.75 -4.61
N VAL A 29 2.92 17.43 -4.46
CA VAL A 29 3.82 16.80 -3.48
C VAL A 29 5.25 16.82 -4.02
N THR A 30 6.20 17.21 -3.17
CA THR A 30 7.65 17.25 -3.49
C THR A 30 8.42 16.33 -2.53
N ALA A 31 9.73 16.20 -2.76
CA ALA A 31 10.65 15.48 -1.88
C ALA A 31 10.62 15.98 -0.43
N ASP A 32 10.50 17.30 -0.25
CA ASP A 32 10.51 17.98 1.05
C ASP A 32 9.12 18.05 1.70
N SER A 33 8.08 17.57 1.02
CA SER A 33 6.74 17.51 1.59
C SER A 33 6.70 16.56 2.79
N PRO A 34 5.83 16.81 3.80
CA PRO A 34 5.65 15.89 4.91
C PRO A 34 5.34 14.47 4.44
N ALA A 35 5.96 13.48 5.05
CA ALA A 35 5.75 12.06 4.73
C ALA A 35 4.26 11.66 4.80
N THR A 36 3.50 12.27 5.69
CA THR A 36 2.06 12.02 5.86
C THR A 36 1.23 12.33 4.62
N ASP A 37 1.70 13.20 3.72
CA ASP A 37 0.98 13.57 2.50
C ASP A 37 0.90 12.40 1.50
N VAL A 38 1.83 11.45 1.57
CA VAL A 38 1.88 10.27 0.70
C VAL A 38 1.54 8.97 1.43
N MET A 39 1.27 9.03 2.74
CA MET A 39 0.86 7.88 3.54
C MET A 39 -0.60 7.51 3.25
N THR A 40 -0.89 6.21 3.11
CA THR A 40 -2.27 5.72 3.24
C THR A 40 -2.63 5.73 4.71
N ASP A 41 -3.44 6.71 5.13
CA ASP A 41 -3.91 6.85 6.50
C ASP A 41 -5.07 5.89 6.77
N LEU A 42 -4.86 4.90 7.64
CA LEU A 42 -5.88 3.89 7.98
C LEU A 42 -6.99 4.41 8.92
N ARG A 43 -6.88 5.64 9.41
CA ARG A 43 -8.03 6.33 10.03
C ARG A 43 -9.04 6.86 9.00
N ARG A 44 -8.59 7.05 7.75
CA ARG A 44 -9.41 7.61 6.64
C ARG A 44 -9.76 6.57 5.59
N THR A 45 -8.93 5.56 5.44
CA THR A 45 -9.07 4.51 4.42
C THR A 45 -9.01 3.16 5.10
N PRO A 46 -10.01 2.28 4.96
CA PRO A 46 -9.97 0.95 5.56
C PRO A 46 -8.81 0.14 5.00
N ALA A 47 -8.17 -0.63 5.88
CA ALA A 47 -7.15 -1.58 5.45
C ALA A 47 -7.79 -2.73 4.67
N PHE A 48 -7.12 -3.20 3.63
CA PHE A 48 -7.47 -4.45 2.97
C PHE A 48 -6.81 -5.60 3.73
N THR A 49 -7.63 -6.52 4.23
CA THR A 49 -7.20 -7.67 5.03
C THR A 49 -7.50 -8.99 4.32
N VAL A 50 -6.90 -10.06 4.81
CA VAL A 50 -7.16 -11.43 4.36
C VAL A 50 -6.93 -12.39 5.52
N GLU A 51 -7.67 -13.49 5.56
CA GLU A 51 -7.48 -14.55 6.55
C GLU A 51 -6.32 -15.48 6.14
N PRO A 52 -5.59 -16.09 7.10
CA PRO A 52 -4.42 -16.92 6.84
C PRO A 52 -4.73 -18.16 5.98
N ASP A 53 -5.91 -18.73 6.13
CA ASP A 53 -6.34 -19.94 5.42
C ASP A 53 -6.89 -19.68 4.01
N THR A 54 -6.97 -18.42 3.61
CA THR A 54 -7.41 -18.05 2.26
C THR A 54 -6.43 -18.62 1.22
N PRO A 55 -6.92 -19.24 0.13
CA PRO A 55 -6.05 -19.64 -0.98
C PRO A 55 -5.26 -18.46 -1.55
N ALA A 56 -3.97 -18.68 -1.83
CA ALA A 56 -3.05 -17.67 -2.37
C ALA A 56 -3.57 -17.04 -3.67
N THR A 57 -4.21 -17.83 -4.52
CA THR A 57 -4.84 -17.36 -5.77
C THR A 57 -6.00 -16.39 -5.51
N GLN A 58 -6.83 -16.65 -4.49
CA GLN A 58 -7.94 -15.76 -4.11
C GLN A 58 -7.42 -14.45 -3.49
N ALA A 59 -6.36 -14.51 -2.68
CA ALA A 59 -5.71 -13.31 -2.16
C ALA A 59 -5.18 -12.41 -3.27
N LEU A 60 -4.55 -12.99 -4.30
CA LEU A 60 -4.10 -12.24 -5.47
C LEU A 60 -5.28 -11.61 -6.24
N GLN A 61 -6.37 -12.34 -6.45
CA GLN A 61 -7.58 -11.80 -7.05
C GLN A 61 -8.16 -10.63 -6.24
N LYS A 62 -8.19 -10.75 -4.90
CA LYS A 62 -8.62 -9.67 -4.01
C LYS A 62 -7.76 -8.42 -4.18
N MET A 63 -6.43 -8.57 -4.29
CA MET A 63 -5.53 -7.45 -4.56
C MET A 63 -5.84 -6.77 -5.90
N MET A 64 -6.08 -7.56 -6.95
CA MET A 64 -6.39 -7.05 -8.29
C MET A 64 -7.71 -6.27 -8.29
N HIS A 65 -8.77 -6.82 -7.71
CA HIS A 65 -10.08 -6.15 -7.64
C HIS A 65 -10.04 -4.87 -6.80
N ALA A 66 -9.25 -4.86 -5.72
CA ALA A 66 -9.12 -3.70 -4.84
C ALA A 66 -8.09 -2.66 -5.34
N GLY A 67 -7.34 -2.96 -6.41
CA GLY A 67 -6.28 -2.08 -6.92
C GLY A 67 -5.11 -1.90 -5.95
N VAL A 68 -4.88 -2.87 -5.04
CA VAL A 68 -3.80 -2.84 -4.04
C VAL A 68 -2.78 -3.95 -4.28
N ARG A 69 -1.60 -3.81 -3.71
CA ARG A 69 -0.51 -4.79 -3.83
C ARG A 69 -0.06 -5.38 -2.49
N LEU A 70 -0.77 -5.03 -1.43
CA LEU A 70 -0.52 -5.53 -0.07
C LEU A 70 -1.85 -5.79 0.61
N LEU A 71 -1.95 -6.92 1.31
CA LEU A 71 -3.02 -7.22 2.26
C LEU A 71 -2.39 -7.46 3.64
N LEU A 72 -3.03 -6.98 4.69
CA LEU A 72 -2.72 -7.37 6.05
C LEU A 72 -3.38 -8.73 6.33
N VAL A 73 -2.63 -9.65 6.90
CA VAL A 73 -3.17 -10.94 7.32
C VAL A 73 -3.63 -10.81 8.75
N THR A 74 -4.91 -11.12 9.01
CA THR A 74 -5.51 -10.97 10.34
C THR A 74 -6.04 -12.29 10.87
N ASP A 75 -5.96 -12.46 12.18
CA ASP A 75 -6.62 -13.56 12.89
C ASP A 75 -8.14 -13.29 13.05
N ALA A 76 -8.84 -14.25 13.65
CA ALA A 76 -10.27 -14.16 13.93
C ALA A 76 -10.65 -13.00 14.88
N ALA A 77 -9.70 -12.49 15.67
CA ALA A 77 -9.88 -11.32 16.53
C ALA A 77 -9.55 -10.00 15.81
N GLY A 78 -9.24 -10.04 14.51
CA GLY A 78 -8.87 -8.87 13.71
C GLY A 78 -7.47 -8.33 13.98
N LYS A 79 -6.61 -9.06 14.69
CA LYS A 79 -5.23 -8.67 14.94
C LYS A 79 -4.33 -9.04 13.77
N VAL A 80 -3.40 -8.17 13.43
CA VAL A 80 -2.44 -8.40 12.35
C VAL A 80 -1.44 -9.47 12.79
N ILE A 81 -1.42 -10.60 12.07
CA ILE A 81 -0.50 -11.73 12.27
C ILE A 81 0.53 -11.84 11.15
N GLY A 82 0.40 -11.04 10.09
CA GLY A 82 1.32 -11.03 8.97
C GLY A 82 0.92 -10.01 7.91
N LEU A 83 1.68 -9.99 6.84
CA LEU A 83 1.31 -9.30 5.60
C LEU A 83 1.67 -10.16 4.39
N ILE A 84 0.98 -9.94 3.29
CA ILE A 84 1.28 -10.58 2.02
C ILE A 84 1.22 -9.56 0.88
N THR A 85 2.15 -9.66 -0.05
CA THR A 85 2.21 -8.75 -1.20
C THR A 85 1.95 -9.49 -2.51
N ALA A 86 1.58 -8.74 -3.55
CA ALA A 86 1.44 -9.30 -4.89
C ALA A 86 2.75 -9.95 -5.37
N ARG A 87 3.92 -9.39 -4.98
CA ARG A 87 5.23 -9.96 -5.30
C ARG A 87 5.42 -11.34 -4.66
N ASP A 88 5.00 -11.53 -3.41
CA ASP A 88 5.06 -12.83 -2.73
C ASP A 88 4.22 -13.88 -3.47
N LEU A 89 3.01 -13.49 -3.91
CA LEU A 89 2.06 -14.40 -4.57
C LEU A 89 2.41 -14.71 -6.03
N MET A 90 3.02 -13.78 -6.73
CA MET A 90 3.47 -13.98 -8.13
C MET A 90 4.89 -14.56 -8.22
N GLY A 91 5.64 -14.55 -7.13
CA GLY A 91 7.02 -15.06 -7.07
C GLY A 91 7.10 -16.56 -6.83
N GLU A 92 8.24 -16.98 -6.27
CA GLU A 92 8.55 -18.38 -6.03
C GLU A 92 7.88 -18.97 -4.78
N LYS A 93 7.39 -18.14 -3.84
CA LYS A 93 6.84 -18.62 -2.56
C LYS A 93 5.71 -19.63 -2.72
N PRO A 94 4.68 -19.42 -3.58
CA PRO A 94 3.62 -20.40 -3.75
C PRO A 94 4.11 -21.75 -4.36
N VAL A 95 5.11 -21.70 -5.22
CA VAL A 95 5.70 -22.91 -5.81
C VAL A 95 6.46 -23.69 -4.77
N ARG A 96 7.29 -23.03 -3.97
CA ARG A 96 8.02 -23.65 -2.85
C ARG A 96 7.06 -24.23 -1.81
N ALA A 97 6.06 -23.45 -1.38
CA ALA A 97 5.06 -23.89 -0.41
C ALA A 97 4.28 -25.13 -0.89
N ALA A 98 3.92 -25.18 -2.17
CA ALA A 98 3.28 -26.36 -2.77
C ALA A 98 4.17 -27.60 -2.73
N ALA A 99 5.45 -27.42 -3.09
CA ALA A 99 6.43 -28.52 -3.05
C ALA A 99 6.69 -29.02 -1.63
N ASP A 100 6.90 -28.13 -0.68
CA ASP A 100 7.19 -28.45 0.73
C ASP A 100 6.01 -29.17 1.42
N SER A 101 4.78 -28.76 1.06
CA SER A 101 3.55 -29.34 1.62
C SER A 101 2.99 -30.51 0.82
N HIS A 102 3.59 -30.87 -0.32
CA HIS A 102 3.13 -31.92 -1.23
C HIS A 102 1.68 -31.73 -1.67
N VAL A 103 1.28 -30.48 -1.93
CA VAL A 103 -0.08 -30.12 -2.38
C VAL A 103 -0.05 -29.45 -3.76
N HIS A 104 -1.21 -29.43 -4.42
CA HIS A 104 -1.36 -28.66 -5.64
C HIS A 104 -1.25 -27.14 -5.34
N ARG A 105 -0.72 -26.37 -6.28
CA ARG A 105 -0.51 -24.91 -6.12
C ARG A 105 -1.78 -24.16 -5.68
N ASP A 106 -2.95 -24.61 -6.13
CA ASP A 106 -4.23 -23.96 -5.79
C ASP A 106 -4.67 -24.18 -4.33
N ALA A 107 -4.07 -25.17 -3.66
CA ALA A 107 -4.30 -25.46 -2.24
C ALA A 107 -3.34 -24.70 -1.32
N VAL A 108 -2.37 -23.98 -1.87
CA VAL A 108 -1.45 -23.13 -1.08
C VAL A 108 -2.23 -21.97 -0.47
N THR A 109 -2.04 -21.76 0.83
CA THR A 109 -2.72 -20.69 1.59
C THR A 109 -1.84 -19.45 1.77
N VAL A 110 -2.48 -18.36 2.17
CA VAL A 110 -1.80 -17.10 2.52
C VAL A 110 -0.79 -17.33 3.65
N ALA A 111 -1.12 -18.12 4.66
CA ALA A 111 -0.24 -18.43 5.78
C ALA A 111 1.12 -19.01 5.35
N GLN A 112 1.14 -19.82 4.29
CA GLN A 112 2.36 -20.43 3.75
C GLN A 112 3.23 -19.45 2.94
N CYS A 113 2.66 -18.32 2.50
CA CYS A 113 3.35 -17.34 1.63
C CYS A 113 3.58 -15.99 2.29
N MET A 114 2.87 -15.66 3.37
CA MET A 114 2.95 -14.37 4.04
C MET A 114 4.32 -14.12 4.68
N VAL A 115 4.59 -12.86 4.97
CA VAL A 115 5.61 -12.45 5.93
C VAL A 115 4.95 -12.44 7.31
N PRO A 116 5.33 -13.32 8.23
CA PRO A 116 4.74 -13.37 9.56
C PRO A 116 5.12 -12.15 10.40
N GLN A 117 4.28 -11.80 11.37
CA GLN A 117 4.38 -10.58 12.18
C GLN A 117 5.77 -10.33 12.76
N GLN A 118 6.44 -11.37 13.28
CA GLN A 118 7.77 -11.25 13.88
C GLN A 118 8.88 -10.83 12.91
N HIS A 119 8.63 -10.89 11.59
CA HIS A 119 9.57 -10.47 10.55
C HIS A 119 9.15 -9.17 9.86
N ILE A 120 8.11 -8.51 10.37
CA ILE A 120 7.66 -7.20 9.84
C ILE A 120 8.36 -6.11 10.63
N GLU A 121 9.15 -5.31 9.93
CA GLU A 121 9.68 -4.05 10.45
C GLU A 121 8.68 -2.94 10.15
N VAL A 122 8.51 -2.02 11.10
CA VAL A 122 7.56 -0.91 11.03
C VAL A 122 8.26 0.41 11.27
N LEU A 123 7.68 1.49 10.75
CA LEU A 123 8.09 2.86 11.06
C LEU A 123 7.28 3.38 12.22
N ASP A 124 7.91 4.11 13.15
CA ASP A 124 7.22 4.79 14.23
C ASP A 124 6.43 5.99 13.69
N TYR A 125 5.16 6.12 14.10
CA TYR A 125 4.32 7.21 13.62
C TYR A 125 4.81 8.58 14.07
N GLY A 126 5.39 8.69 15.26
CA GLY A 126 5.99 9.93 15.76
C GLY A 126 7.21 10.37 14.94
N GLU A 127 8.00 9.42 14.42
CA GLU A 127 9.08 9.73 13.46
C GLU A 127 8.51 10.15 12.11
N VAL A 128 7.51 9.45 11.60
CA VAL A 128 6.85 9.78 10.32
C VAL A 128 6.28 11.20 10.32
N LEU A 129 5.73 11.67 11.43
CA LEU A 129 5.22 13.05 11.56
C LEU A 129 6.30 14.13 11.36
N ARG A 130 7.56 13.79 11.57
CA ARG A 130 8.71 14.70 11.42
C ARG A 130 9.51 14.46 10.16
N SER A 131 9.15 13.43 9.40
CA SER A 131 9.90 13.00 8.21
C SER A 131 9.33 13.60 6.94
N THR A 132 10.18 13.67 5.92
CA THR A 132 9.84 14.08 4.56
C THR A 132 9.55 12.86 3.66
N VAL A 133 8.98 13.13 2.49
CA VAL A 133 8.78 12.11 1.45
C VAL A 133 10.10 11.48 1.03
N ALA A 134 11.16 12.29 0.86
CA ALA A 134 12.49 11.81 0.50
C ALA A 134 13.04 10.79 1.52
N GLU A 135 12.93 11.08 2.81
CA GLU A 135 13.41 10.18 3.88
C GLU A 135 12.69 8.84 3.88
N VAL A 136 11.38 8.84 3.63
CA VAL A 136 10.60 7.59 3.49
C VAL A 136 11.05 6.80 2.26
N VAL A 137 11.28 7.47 1.12
CA VAL A 137 11.77 6.80 -0.11
C VAL A 137 13.14 6.17 0.13
N LEU A 138 14.07 6.91 0.75
CA LEU A 138 15.40 6.40 1.09
C LEU A 138 15.33 5.19 2.03
N THR A 139 14.45 5.23 3.03
CA THR A 139 14.24 4.13 3.98
C THR A 139 13.69 2.88 3.29
N LEU A 140 12.66 3.02 2.43
CA LEU A 140 12.11 1.92 1.63
C LEU A 140 13.15 1.31 0.70
N ARG A 141 13.98 2.15 0.06
CA ARG A 141 15.07 1.71 -0.80
C ARG A 141 16.11 0.93 -0.02
N HIS A 142 16.59 1.48 1.09
CA HIS A 142 17.64 0.85 1.92
C HIS A 142 17.19 -0.54 2.39
N SER A 143 15.92 -0.69 2.76
CA SER A 143 15.34 -1.97 3.16
C SER A 143 14.99 -2.91 1.98
N GLY A 144 15.09 -2.43 0.73
CA GLY A 144 14.68 -3.19 -0.48
C GLY A 144 13.18 -3.51 -0.55
N ARG A 145 12.35 -2.78 0.22
CA ARG A 145 10.91 -3.01 0.35
C ARG A 145 10.10 -2.01 -0.47
N GLN A 146 9.00 -2.49 -1.04
CA GLN A 146 8.06 -1.62 -1.76
C GLN A 146 6.98 -1.02 -0.86
N HIS A 147 6.85 -1.52 0.37
CA HIS A 147 5.86 -1.09 1.36
C HIS A 147 6.50 -1.01 2.73
N ALA A 148 6.03 -0.08 3.56
CA ALA A 148 6.30 -0.05 4.99
C ALA A 148 5.01 0.19 5.75
N LEU A 149 4.83 -0.51 6.87
CA LEU A 149 3.75 -0.23 7.82
C LEU A 149 4.20 0.84 8.79
N VAL A 150 3.28 1.69 9.19
CA VAL A 150 3.48 2.72 10.21
C VAL A 150 2.73 2.31 11.46
N LEU A 151 3.44 2.23 12.59
CA LEU A 151 2.90 1.84 13.88
C LEU A 151 2.66 3.08 14.75
N GLU A 152 1.48 3.19 15.31
CA GLU A 152 1.13 4.13 16.36
C GLU A 152 1.06 3.38 17.70
N SER A 153 1.85 3.84 18.68
CA SER A 153 2.04 3.14 19.98
C SER A 153 1.58 3.99 21.17
N ASP A 154 0.37 4.54 21.10
CA ASP A 154 -0.25 5.31 22.21
C ASP A 154 -1.01 4.39 23.19
N GLY A 155 -0.31 3.52 23.89
CA GLY A 155 -0.87 2.56 24.85
C GLY A 155 -1.32 1.23 24.24
N HIS A 156 -1.87 1.23 23.02
CA HIS A 156 -2.24 0.02 22.28
C HIS A 156 -1.67 0.06 20.85
N PRO A 157 -0.65 -0.74 20.51
CA PRO A 157 -0.02 -0.73 19.20
C PRO A 157 -1.03 -0.98 18.09
N ARG A 158 -1.08 -0.08 17.09
CA ARG A 158 -1.97 -0.18 15.92
C ARG A 158 -1.24 0.18 14.64
N VAL A 159 -1.54 -0.52 13.56
CA VAL A 159 -1.09 -0.10 12.24
C VAL A 159 -1.85 1.17 11.87
N ARG A 160 -1.13 2.29 11.85
CA ARG A 160 -1.66 3.63 11.63
C ARG A 160 -1.72 4.01 10.16
N GLY A 161 -0.77 3.50 9.38
CA GLY A 161 -0.66 3.82 7.97
C GLY A 161 0.20 2.84 7.18
N ILE A 162 0.21 3.04 5.88
CA ILE A 162 0.99 2.24 4.92
C ILE A 162 1.64 3.19 3.93
N PHE A 163 2.94 3.05 3.74
CA PHE A 163 3.65 3.61 2.59
C PHE A 163 3.75 2.59 1.47
N SER A 164 3.64 3.07 0.23
CA SER A 164 3.84 2.28 -0.98
C SER A 164 4.63 3.10 -1.99
N VAL A 165 5.73 2.55 -2.50
CA VAL A 165 6.57 3.20 -3.52
C VAL A 165 5.75 3.65 -4.73
N VAL A 166 4.84 2.79 -5.21
CA VAL A 166 3.97 3.13 -6.35
C VAL A 166 3.03 4.30 -6.03
N ARG A 167 2.47 4.34 -4.81
CA ARG A 167 1.61 5.45 -4.40
C ARG A 167 2.41 6.74 -4.26
N ILE A 168 3.60 6.68 -3.65
CA ILE A 168 4.51 7.83 -3.54
C ILE A 168 4.83 8.37 -4.94
N GLY A 169 5.20 7.51 -5.89
CA GLY A 169 5.46 7.91 -7.27
C GLY A 169 4.28 8.64 -7.91
N ARG A 170 3.06 8.14 -7.74
CA ARG A 170 1.85 8.81 -8.25
C ARG A 170 1.65 10.21 -7.65
N HIS A 171 1.91 10.37 -6.34
CA HIS A 171 1.83 11.70 -5.70
C HIS A 171 2.91 12.67 -6.18
N LEU A 172 4.07 12.15 -6.59
CA LEU A 172 5.16 12.93 -7.20
C LEU A 172 4.96 13.14 -8.71
N GLY A 173 3.85 12.69 -9.30
CA GLY A 173 3.57 12.84 -10.73
C GLY A 173 4.38 11.89 -11.63
N ILE A 174 4.90 10.78 -11.08
CA ILE A 174 5.69 9.79 -11.83
C ILE A 174 4.80 8.61 -12.20
N GLU A 175 4.73 8.27 -13.49
CA GLU A 175 4.19 6.99 -13.94
C GLU A 175 5.23 5.89 -13.69
N LEU A 176 5.05 5.14 -12.61
CA LEU A 176 5.93 4.02 -12.29
C LEU A 176 5.49 2.77 -13.06
N PRO A 177 6.41 2.11 -13.78
CA PRO A 177 6.12 0.84 -14.43
C PRO A 177 5.69 -0.21 -13.40
N SER A 178 4.75 -1.05 -13.78
CA SER A 178 4.22 -2.13 -12.93
C SER A 178 5.26 -3.18 -12.57
N SER A 179 6.40 -3.18 -13.27
CA SER A 179 7.47 -4.17 -13.20
C SER A 179 8.75 -3.56 -12.61
N GLY A 180 9.14 -4.03 -11.45
CA GLY A 180 10.48 -3.83 -10.89
C GLY A 180 10.61 -2.71 -9.85
N ALA A 181 10.89 -3.09 -8.58
CA ALA A 181 11.16 -2.14 -7.50
C ALA A 181 12.36 -1.23 -7.80
N ALA A 182 13.41 -1.77 -8.43
CA ALA A 182 14.62 -1.03 -8.73
C ALA A 182 14.41 0.13 -9.72
N GLN A 183 13.60 -0.09 -10.75
CA GLN A 183 13.26 0.97 -11.70
C GLN A 183 12.40 2.07 -11.06
N SER A 184 11.42 1.69 -10.24
CA SER A 184 10.58 2.63 -9.51
C SER A 184 11.39 3.53 -8.58
N PHE A 185 12.38 2.97 -7.87
CA PHE A 185 13.27 3.75 -7.01
C PHE A 185 14.16 4.68 -7.81
N ALA A 186 14.76 4.22 -8.92
CA ALA A 186 15.64 5.03 -9.75
C ALA A 186 14.91 6.25 -10.36
N GLU A 187 13.65 6.11 -10.73
CA GLU A 187 12.83 7.20 -11.26
C GLU A 187 12.47 8.22 -10.17
N ILE A 188 12.07 7.76 -8.99
CA ILE A 188 11.79 8.64 -7.86
C ILE A 188 13.06 9.41 -7.44
N GLU A 189 14.20 8.74 -7.40
CA GLU A 189 15.48 9.36 -7.02
C GLU A 189 15.92 10.49 -7.92
N ARG A 190 15.71 10.38 -9.23
CA ARG A 190 16.00 11.49 -10.15
C ARG A 190 15.24 12.77 -9.83
N LEU A 191 14.06 12.65 -9.21
CA LEU A 191 13.23 13.79 -8.82
C LEU A 191 13.53 14.33 -7.43
N ILE A 192 14.04 13.48 -6.53
CA ILE A 192 14.37 13.89 -5.16
C ILE A 192 15.84 14.21 -4.99
N ALA A 193 16.70 13.98 -6.02
CA ALA A 193 18.10 14.38 -5.98
C ALA A 193 18.19 15.92 -5.92
N PRO A 194 18.99 16.48 -5.01
CA PRO A 194 19.25 17.92 -5.01
C PRO A 194 19.95 18.31 -6.33
N ASN A 195 19.46 19.37 -6.97
CA ASN A 195 20.12 20.02 -8.09
C ASN A 195 21.45 20.60 -7.66
#